data_b0d130a97a25f4bedb763270fc00d768
#
_entry.id   b0d130a97a25f4bedb763270fc00d768
#
_cell.length_a   1.000
_cell.length_b   1.000
_cell.length_c   1.000
_cell.angle_alpha   90.00
_cell.angle_beta   90.00
_cell.angle_gamma   90.00
#
_symmetry.space_group_name_H-M   'P 1'
#
loop_
_entity.id
_entity.type
_entity.pdbx_description
1 polymer ?
#
loop_
_entity_poly.entity_id
_entity_poly.type
_entity_poly.pdbx_seq_one_letter_code
_entity_poly.pdbx_strand_id
1 'polypeptide(L)'
;MPTPPATSALKRVRLSVDVMGGDHGVAVTLPACRAFLDKHPDAELVLVGTADALAATVGWPRCETLVATDIVTMDDSVEVALRRKRDSSMRVAISQLKPDTEGGPAAVQACVSAGNTGALMAVSRYVLKTMDGIDRPAIATVMPNRRDGFTTVLDLGANVDCTPEHLLQFAVMGSALVAAVEGREEPTVGLLNVGEEAIKGSELIKRAAELMRAAHSAGQLRFHGNVEGSDIFKGTTDIVVCDGFVGNVLLKTSEGLATMLGEFIREEFSRNWLTKAAALVAMPVLNRFKMRVDPRRYNGAALLGLKGLVFKSHGGADAFAFEQALARAYDAARNHLLARVQERISAAAQVLGAAALAVPSTPAAAPSEAQEAA
;
A
#
# COMPACT_ATOMS: atom_id res chain seq x y z
N MET A 1 14.29 29.20 15.05
CA MET A 1 13.44 28.10 14.57
C MET A 1 13.48 27.03 15.68
N PRO A 2 12.36 26.61 16.23
CA PRO A 2 12.37 25.51 17.20
C PRO A 2 12.66 24.21 16.45
N THR A 3 13.64 23.47 16.92
CA THR A 3 13.97 22.12 16.48
C THR A 3 12.73 21.24 16.68
N PRO A 4 12.27 20.47 15.67
CA PRO A 4 11.16 19.56 15.89
C PRO A 4 11.54 18.57 17.00
N PRO A 5 10.60 18.15 17.86
CA PRO A 5 10.89 17.21 18.92
C PRO A 5 11.42 15.92 18.29
N ALA A 6 12.59 15.48 18.72
CA ALA A 6 13.14 14.19 18.36
C ALA A 6 12.13 13.12 18.79
N THR A 7 11.36 12.59 17.83
CA THR A 7 10.49 11.45 18.05
C THR A 7 11.39 10.28 18.39
N SER A 8 11.48 9.90 19.65
CA SER A 8 12.30 8.76 20.08
C SER A 8 11.79 7.52 19.36
N ALA A 9 12.66 6.90 18.57
CA ALA A 9 12.36 5.62 17.92
C ALA A 9 11.79 4.64 18.96
N LEU A 10 10.72 3.94 18.60
CA LEU A 10 10.14 2.90 19.47
C LEU A 10 11.24 1.93 19.86
N LYS A 11 11.39 1.67 21.17
CA LYS A 11 12.40 0.73 21.68
C LYS A 11 12.20 -0.68 21.12
N ARG A 12 10.98 -1.05 20.82
CA ARG A 12 10.59 -2.32 20.19
C ARG A 12 9.39 -2.10 19.29
N VAL A 13 9.36 -2.78 18.13
CA VAL A 13 8.23 -2.79 17.20
C VAL A 13 7.58 -4.16 17.24
N ARG A 14 6.28 -4.20 17.49
CA ARG A 14 5.51 -5.43 17.59
C ARG A 14 4.54 -5.52 16.43
N LEU A 15 4.63 -6.62 15.65
CA LEU A 15 3.78 -6.88 14.49
C LEU A 15 2.85 -8.07 14.75
N SER A 16 1.58 -7.99 14.35
CA SER A 16 0.72 -9.17 14.25
C SER A 16 0.81 -9.77 12.85
N VAL A 17 0.81 -11.09 12.78
CA VAL A 17 0.96 -11.84 11.52
C VAL A 17 -0.16 -12.87 11.41
N ASP A 18 -0.96 -12.76 10.35
CA ASP A 18 -1.89 -13.80 9.92
C ASP A 18 -1.06 -14.92 9.24
N VAL A 19 -0.69 -15.96 9.99
CA VAL A 19 0.16 -17.03 9.49
C VAL A 19 -0.57 -18.00 8.56
N MET A 20 -1.90 -17.95 8.53
CA MET A 20 -2.73 -18.83 7.69
C MET A 20 -3.01 -18.25 6.31
N GLY A 21 -2.76 -16.95 6.11
CA GLY A 21 -3.09 -16.26 4.86
C GLY A 21 -2.21 -16.66 3.67
N GLY A 22 -2.77 -16.53 2.45
CA GLY A 22 -2.09 -16.85 1.19
C GLY A 22 -2.25 -18.29 0.73
N ASP A 23 -1.73 -18.57 -0.48
CA ASP A 23 -1.89 -19.87 -1.15
C ASP A 23 -1.08 -20.99 -0.48
N HIS A 24 -0.03 -20.62 0.26
CA HIS A 24 0.91 -21.55 0.88
C HIS A 24 0.86 -21.55 2.42
N GLY A 25 0.13 -20.60 3.03
CA GLY A 25 -0.07 -20.49 4.48
C GLY A 25 1.23 -20.63 5.28
N VAL A 26 1.19 -21.45 6.32
CA VAL A 26 2.29 -21.64 7.29
C VAL A 26 3.60 -22.11 6.69
N ALA A 27 3.58 -22.82 5.56
CA ALA A 27 4.80 -23.29 4.87
C ALA A 27 5.68 -22.11 4.39
N VAL A 28 5.10 -20.94 4.19
CA VAL A 28 5.77 -19.70 3.76
C VAL A 28 5.89 -18.71 4.89
N THR A 29 4.80 -18.48 5.64
CA THR A 29 4.74 -17.43 6.63
C THR A 29 5.66 -17.67 7.84
N LEU A 30 5.74 -18.90 8.35
CA LEU A 30 6.60 -19.20 9.50
C LEU A 30 8.11 -19.10 9.17
N PRO A 31 8.64 -19.69 8.07
CA PRO A 31 10.04 -19.43 7.69
C PRO A 31 10.36 -17.95 7.49
N ALA A 32 9.44 -17.19 6.90
CA ALA A 32 9.62 -15.74 6.72
C ALA A 32 9.66 -15.00 8.07
N CYS A 33 8.77 -15.32 9.02
CA CYS A 33 8.78 -14.75 10.37
C CYS A 33 10.10 -15.04 11.08
N ARG A 34 10.64 -16.25 10.94
CA ARG A 34 11.93 -16.62 11.54
C ARG A 34 13.07 -15.79 10.96
N ALA A 35 13.17 -15.74 9.62
CA ALA A 35 14.19 -14.97 8.92
C ALA A 35 14.10 -13.47 9.25
N PHE A 36 12.88 -12.93 9.37
CA PHE A 36 12.65 -11.55 9.78
C PHE A 36 13.17 -11.27 11.20
N LEU A 37 12.85 -12.12 12.18
CA LEU A 37 13.31 -11.96 13.56
C LEU A 37 14.83 -12.04 13.69
N ASP A 38 15.49 -12.87 12.87
CA ASP A 38 16.95 -12.98 12.88
C ASP A 38 17.62 -11.69 12.39
N LYS A 39 16.98 -10.92 11.51
CA LYS A 39 17.48 -9.65 10.96
C LYS A 39 17.08 -8.42 11.80
N HIS A 40 15.99 -8.52 12.58
CA HIS A 40 15.43 -7.41 13.36
C HIS A 40 15.40 -7.76 14.86
N PRO A 41 16.50 -7.55 15.60
CA PRO A 41 16.60 -7.95 17.00
C PRO A 41 15.68 -7.17 17.94
N ASP A 42 15.21 -6.01 17.55
CA ASP A 42 14.26 -5.14 18.26
C ASP A 42 12.79 -5.35 17.83
N ALA A 43 12.51 -6.33 16.94
CA ALA A 43 11.16 -6.70 16.56
C ALA A 43 10.60 -7.83 17.43
N GLU A 44 9.28 -7.79 17.65
CA GLU A 44 8.47 -8.84 18.25
C GLU A 44 7.32 -9.21 17.34
N LEU A 45 6.88 -10.48 17.35
CA LEU A 45 5.76 -10.95 16.54
C LEU A 45 4.64 -11.53 17.41
N VAL A 46 3.40 -11.24 17.03
CA VAL A 46 2.19 -11.94 17.48
C VAL A 46 1.71 -12.80 16.32
N LEU A 47 1.95 -14.10 16.39
CA LEU A 47 1.60 -15.06 15.36
C LEU A 47 0.17 -15.54 15.58
N VAL A 48 -0.71 -15.33 14.59
CA VAL A 48 -2.12 -15.67 14.69
C VAL A 48 -2.46 -16.78 13.69
N GLY A 49 -2.94 -17.92 14.19
CA GLY A 49 -3.28 -19.07 13.36
C GLY A 49 -4.01 -20.16 14.13
N THR A 50 -4.19 -21.31 13.51
CA THR A 50 -4.76 -22.49 14.18
C THR A 50 -3.78 -23.06 15.20
N ALA A 51 -4.29 -23.79 16.20
CA ALA A 51 -3.45 -24.41 17.23
C ALA A 51 -2.37 -25.34 16.63
N ASP A 52 -2.75 -26.14 15.64
CA ASP A 52 -1.83 -27.04 14.94
C ASP A 52 -0.71 -26.29 14.18
N ALA A 53 -1.07 -25.20 13.52
CA ALA A 53 -0.11 -24.35 12.80
C ALA A 53 0.90 -23.69 13.73
N LEU A 54 0.45 -23.26 14.90
CA LEU A 54 1.26 -22.58 15.91
C LEU A 54 2.12 -23.54 16.76
N ALA A 55 1.85 -24.84 16.76
CA ALA A 55 2.63 -25.82 17.51
C ALA A 55 4.12 -25.80 17.15
N ALA A 56 4.45 -25.51 15.87
CA ALA A 56 5.83 -25.40 15.39
C ALA A 56 6.58 -24.18 15.92
N THR A 57 5.90 -23.22 16.54
CA THR A 57 6.49 -21.95 17.03
C THR A 57 6.73 -21.95 18.53
N VAL A 58 6.44 -23.04 19.21
CA VAL A 58 6.66 -23.18 20.67
C VAL A 58 8.13 -22.94 21.00
N GLY A 59 8.40 -22.05 21.94
CA GLY A 59 9.76 -21.69 22.36
C GLY A 59 10.48 -20.70 21.43
N TRP A 60 9.84 -20.15 20.42
CA TRP A 60 10.44 -19.10 19.61
C TRP A 60 10.62 -17.82 20.46
N PRO A 61 11.83 -17.25 20.48
CA PRO A 61 12.07 -15.99 21.20
C PRO A 61 11.35 -14.84 20.50
N ARG A 62 10.86 -13.88 21.29
CA ARG A 62 10.21 -12.65 20.79
C ARG A 62 8.93 -12.92 20.00
N CYS A 63 8.29 -14.06 20.24
CA CYS A 63 7.02 -14.44 19.64
C CYS A 63 5.98 -14.72 20.72
N GLU A 64 4.80 -14.16 20.51
CA GLU A 64 3.57 -14.56 21.18
C GLU A 64 2.65 -15.25 20.17
N THR A 65 1.81 -16.17 20.61
CA THR A 65 0.87 -16.89 19.74
C THR A 65 -0.56 -16.65 20.18
N LEU A 66 -1.44 -16.41 19.20
CA LEU A 66 -2.87 -16.30 19.38
C LEU A 66 -3.58 -17.33 18.50
N VAL A 67 -4.39 -18.19 19.14
CA VAL A 67 -5.14 -19.22 18.42
C VAL A 67 -6.40 -18.58 17.83
N ALA A 68 -6.63 -18.86 16.54
CA ALA A 68 -7.87 -18.57 15.82
C ALA A 68 -8.49 -19.87 15.32
N THR A 69 -9.82 -19.95 15.30
CA THR A 69 -10.54 -21.16 14.92
C THR A 69 -10.87 -21.23 13.44
N ASP A 70 -10.93 -20.07 12.76
CA ASP A 70 -11.30 -19.95 11.36
C ASP A 70 -10.16 -19.46 10.48
N ILE A 71 -10.23 -19.78 9.18
CA ILE A 71 -9.31 -19.29 8.16
C ILE A 71 -10.12 -18.68 7.02
N VAL A 72 -9.81 -17.46 6.62
CA VAL A 72 -10.34 -16.87 5.39
C VAL A 72 -9.51 -17.38 4.22
N THR A 73 -10.13 -18.14 3.34
CA THR A 73 -9.47 -18.69 2.14
C THR A 73 -9.40 -17.64 1.01
N MET A 74 -8.60 -17.92 -0.03
CA MET A 74 -8.48 -17.00 -1.17
C MET A 74 -9.78 -16.89 -1.97
N ASP A 75 -10.65 -17.90 -1.93
CA ASP A 75 -11.93 -17.97 -2.66
C ASP A 75 -13.13 -17.49 -1.83
N ASP A 76 -12.93 -17.20 -0.55
CA ASP A 76 -14.03 -16.71 0.29
C ASP A 76 -14.50 -15.33 -0.17
N SER A 77 -15.82 -15.16 -0.23
CA SER A 77 -16.41 -13.86 -0.45
C SER A 77 -16.19 -12.93 0.75
N VAL A 78 -16.22 -11.63 0.49
CA VAL A 78 -16.15 -10.61 1.54
C VAL A 78 -17.21 -10.81 2.61
N GLU A 79 -18.41 -11.23 2.21
CA GLU A 79 -19.52 -11.51 3.14
C GLU A 79 -19.19 -12.66 4.09
N VAL A 80 -18.60 -13.74 3.59
CA VAL A 80 -18.17 -14.89 4.41
C VAL A 80 -17.12 -14.46 5.41
N ALA A 81 -16.11 -13.72 4.98
CA ALA A 81 -15.05 -13.22 5.87
C ALA A 81 -15.60 -12.30 6.99
N LEU A 82 -16.56 -11.42 6.66
CA LEU A 82 -17.10 -10.47 7.63
C LEU A 82 -18.14 -11.09 8.59
N ARG A 83 -19.03 -11.96 8.09
CA ARG A 83 -20.21 -12.39 8.84
C ARG A 83 -20.07 -13.78 9.44
N ARG A 84 -19.42 -14.71 8.73
CA ARG A 84 -19.34 -16.12 9.13
C ARG A 84 -18.03 -16.44 9.85
N LYS A 85 -16.88 -15.97 9.34
CA LYS A 85 -15.54 -16.28 9.88
C LYS A 85 -15.06 -15.18 10.83
N ARG A 86 -15.82 -15.00 11.93
CA ARG A 86 -15.57 -13.91 12.89
C ARG A 86 -14.33 -14.12 13.75
N ASP A 87 -13.89 -15.36 13.91
CA ASP A 87 -12.69 -15.75 14.64
C ASP A 87 -11.58 -16.23 13.69
N SER A 88 -11.54 -15.64 12.49
CA SER A 88 -10.49 -15.96 11.52
C SER A 88 -9.15 -15.37 11.93
N SER A 89 -8.07 -16.08 11.59
CA SER A 89 -6.70 -15.62 11.83
C SER A 89 -6.45 -14.21 11.31
N MET A 90 -6.98 -13.89 10.12
CA MET A 90 -6.95 -12.55 9.55
C MET A 90 -7.61 -11.52 10.47
N ARG A 91 -8.83 -11.78 10.95
CA ARG A 91 -9.55 -10.83 11.78
C ARG A 91 -8.95 -10.68 13.17
N VAL A 92 -8.50 -11.77 13.75
CA VAL A 92 -7.83 -11.76 15.07
C VAL A 92 -6.52 -10.96 14.96
N ALA A 93 -5.71 -11.18 13.90
CA ALA A 93 -4.47 -10.43 13.68
C ALA A 93 -4.72 -8.93 13.52
N ILE A 94 -5.73 -8.52 12.74
CA ILE A 94 -6.10 -7.10 12.56
C ILE A 94 -6.59 -6.51 13.90
N SER A 95 -7.31 -7.27 14.70
CA SER A 95 -7.87 -6.79 15.97
C SER A 95 -6.80 -6.41 16.99
N GLN A 96 -5.59 -6.98 16.88
CA GLN A 96 -4.45 -6.63 17.73
C GLN A 96 -3.96 -5.18 17.54
N LEU A 97 -4.38 -4.52 16.46
CA LEU A 97 -4.07 -3.11 16.19
C LEU A 97 -4.97 -2.14 16.98
N LYS A 98 -6.02 -2.64 17.64
CA LYS A 98 -6.85 -1.80 18.50
C LYS A 98 -6.13 -1.53 19.81
N PRO A 99 -6.22 -0.29 20.34
CA PRO A 99 -5.77 -0.03 21.68
C PRO A 99 -6.59 -0.82 22.71
N ASP A 100 -5.94 -1.27 23.76
CA ASP A 100 -6.60 -2.00 24.86
C ASP A 100 -7.60 -1.12 25.62
N THR A 101 -7.33 0.19 25.64
CA THR A 101 -8.22 1.20 26.23
C THR A 101 -8.51 2.30 25.21
N GLU A 102 -9.69 2.89 25.26
CA GLU A 102 -10.05 3.99 24.36
C GLU A 102 -9.05 5.16 24.51
N GLY A 103 -8.39 5.53 23.40
CA GLY A 103 -7.36 6.57 23.35
C GLY A 103 -5.96 6.14 23.80
N GLY A 104 -5.76 4.88 24.21
CA GLY A 104 -4.45 4.33 24.55
C GLY A 104 -3.64 3.89 23.30
N PRO A 105 -2.34 3.63 23.45
CA PRO A 105 -1.54 3.05 22.38
C PRO A 105 -1.92 1.58 22.14
N ALA A 106 -1.96 1.15 20.88
CA ALA A 106 -2.11 -0.25 20.55
C ALA A 106 -0.85 -1.04 20.96
N ALA A 107 -1.07 -2.26 21.50
CA ALA A 107 0.03 -3.16 21.87
C ALA A 107 0.83 -3.63 20.63
N VAL A 108 0.19 -3.67 19.46
CA VAL A 108 0.75 -4.05 18.16
C VAL A 108 0.68 -2.86 17.21
N GLN A 109 1.76 -2.56 16.50
CA GLN A 109 1.87 -1.37 15.66
C GLN A 109 1.49 -1.61 14.20
N ALA A 110 1.68 -2.83 13.67
CA ALA A 110 1.25 -3.17 12.30
C ALA A 110 0.84 -4.64 12.18
N CYS A 111 -0.02 -4.93 11.19
CA CYS A 111 -0.50 -6.28 10.85
C CYS A 111 -0.07 -6.64 9.44
N VAL A 112 0.36 -7.89 9.23
CA VAL A 112 0.72 -8.44 7.91
C VAL A 112 -0.11 -9.67 7.61
N SER A 113 -0.75 -9.72 6.43
CA SER A 113 -1.49 -10.89 5.94
C SER A 113 -1.26 -11.08 4.44
N ALA A 114 -1.13 -12.34 4.00
CA ALA A 114 -1.14 -12.72 2.59
C ALA A 114 -2.53 -13.12 2.08
N GLY A 115 -3.56 -13.11 2.93
CA GLY A 115 -4.91 -13.56 2.60
C GLY A 115 -5.59 -12.77 1.49
N ASN A 116 -6.83 -13.13 1.14
CA ASN A 116 -7.65 -12.50 0.11
C ASN A 116 -7.70 -10.97 0.28
N THR A 117 -7.35 -10.21 -0.78
CA THR A 117 -7.22 -8.75 -0.70
C THR A 117 -8.54 -8.04 -0.39
N GLY A 118 -9.63 -8.48 -1.03
CA GLY A 118 -10.96 -7.91 -0.78
C GLY A 118 -11.44 -8.17 0.64
N ALA A 119 -11.24 -9.38 1.13
CA ALA A 119 -11.55 -9.75 2.52
C ALA A 119 -10.68 -8.95 3.51
N LEU A 120 -9.36 -8.85 3.27
CA LEU A 120 -8.45 -8.10 4.13
C LEU A 120 -8.85 -6.63 4.23
N MET A 121 -9.15 -5.98 3.10
CA MET A 121 -9.60 -4.59 3.08
C MET A 121 -10.92 -4.41 3.84
N ALA A 122 -11.91 -5.27 3.57
CA ALA A 122 -13.21 -5.18 4.19
C ALA A 122 -13.17 -5.43 5.72
N VAL A 123 -12.44 -6.47 6.15
CA VAL A 123 -12.25 -6.78 7.57
C VAL A 123 -11.48 -5.66 8.26
N SER A 124 -10.41 -5.15 7.64
CA SER A 124 -9.62 -4.04 8.18
C SER A 124 -10.47 -2.78 8.36
N ARG A 125 -11.27 -2.41 7.35
CA ARG A 125 -12.18 -1.26 7.44
C ARG A 125 -13.25 -1.45 8.50
N TYR A 126 -13.78 -2.67 8.64
CA TYR A 126 -14.79 -2.98 9.64
C TYR A 126 -14.23 -2.89 11.07
N VAL A 127 -13.04 -3.47 11.29
CA VAL A 127 -12.40 -3.57 12.61
C VAL A 127 -11.79 -2.25 13.06
N LEU A 128 -11.01 -1.60 12.19
CA LEU A 128 -10.17 -0.44 12.53
C LEU A 128 -10.87 0.90 12.25
N LYS A 129 -11.81 0.93 11.29
CA LYS A 129 -12.41 2.15 10.73
C LYS A 129 -11.38 2.98 9.92
N THR A 130 -11.88 3.98 9.20
CA THR A 130 -11.04 4.98 8.54
C THR A 130 -10.54 6.03 9.53
N MET A 131 -9.38 6.62 9.25
CA MET A 131 -8.86 7.77 9.99
C MET A 131 -9.76 8.99 9.82
N ASP A 132 -9.73 9.88 10.78
CA ASP A 132 -10.50 11.11 10.72
C ASP A 132 -10.01 11.99 9.56
N GLY A 133 -10.94 12.47 8.74
CA GLY A 133 -10.63 13.24 7.52
C GLY A 133 -10.29 12.37 6.30
N ILE A 134 -10.37 11.06 6.39
CA ILE A 134 -10.19 10.15 5.26
C ILE A 134 -11.52 9.44 4.94
N ASP A 135 -11.99 9.61 3.72
CA ASP A 135 -13.25 9.04 3.25
C ASP A 135 -13.10 7.56 2.90
N ARG A 136 -11.99 7.21 2.25
CA ARG A 136 -11.75 5.84 1.78
C ARG A 136 -10.29 5.43 1.97
N PRO A 137 -10.01 4.20 2.42
CA PRO A 137 -8.66 3.66 2.43
C PRO A 137 -8.17 3.39 1.00
N ALA A 138 -6.86 3.42 0.79
CA ALA A 138 -6.22 3.13 -0.49
C ALA A 138 -5.17 2.03 -0.36
N ILE A 139 -4.90 1.29 -1.44
CA ILE A 139 -3.81 0.32 -1.53
C ILE A 139 -2.62 0.98 -2.22
N ALA A 140 -1.49 1.03 -1.52
CA ALA A 140 -0.23 1.54 -2.02
C ALA A 140 0.80 0.43 -2.19
N THR A 141 1.46 0.35 -3.35
CA THR A 141 2.64 -0.48 -3.53
C THR A 141 3.71 0.27 -4.32
N VAL A 142 4.88 -0.33 -4.47
CA VAL A 142 5.97 0.26 -5.24
C VAL A 142 6.20 -0.52 -6.54
N MET A 143 6.56 0.19 -7.59
CA MET A 143 6.99 -0.36 -8.87
C MET A 143 8.44 0.02 -9.14
N PRO A 144 9.29 -0.92 -9.60
CA PRO A 144 10.68 -0.62 -9.91
C PRO A 144 10.76 0.41 -11.05
N ASN A 145 11.74 1.29 -10.98
CA ASN A 145 11.99 2.26 -12.04
C ASN A 145 13.45 2.20 -12.52
N ARG A 146 13.73 2.81 -13.67
CA ARG A 146 15.05 2.77 -14.31
C ARG A 146 16.13 3.59 -13.59
N ARG A 147 15.78 4.34 -12.54
CA ARG A 147 16.73 5.12 -11.70
C ARG A 147 17.31 4.30 -10.55
N ASP A 148 17.28 2.96 -10.64
CA ASP A 148 17.69 2.04 -9.57
C ASP A 148 16.90 2.23 -8.25
N GLY A 149 15.69 2.75 -8.37
CA GLY A 149 14.74 2.97 -7.28
C GLY A 149 13.38 2.40 -7.62
N PHE A 150 12.37 2.98 -7.00
CA PHE A 150 10.97 2.62 -7.23
C PHE A 150 10.08 3.86 -7.19
N THR A 151 8.91 3.72 -7.77
CA THR A 151 7.83 4.71 -7.75
C THR A 151 6.67 4.12 -6.96
N THR A 152 6.19 4.82 -5.93
CA THR A 152 5.03 4.41 -5.15
C THR A 152 3.76 4.75 -5.92
N VAL A 153 2.86 3.79 -6.09
CA VAL A 153 1.59 3.97 -6.83
C VAL A 153 0.41 3.74 -5.90
N LEU A 154 -0.58 4.62 -5.96
CA LEU A 154 -1.86 4.61 -5.27
C LEU A 154 -2.98 5.05 -6.24
N ASP A 155 -4.17 4.51 -6.22
CA ASP A 155 -4.72 3.35 -5.56
C ASP A 155 -4.63 2.12 -6.48
N LEU A 156 -4.43 0.93 -5.92
CA LEU A 156 -4.23 -0.30 -6.70
C LEU A 156 -5.38 -1.28 -6.56
N GLY A 157 -6.61 -0.76 -6.50
CA GLY A 157 -7.83 -1.58 -6.55
C GLY A 157 -8.70 -1.55 -5.31
N ALA A 158 -8.48 -0.63 -4.36
CA ALA A 158 -9.39 -0.45 -3.24
C ALA A 158 -10.65 0.33 -3.64
N ASN A 159 -10.54 1.28 -4.57
CA ASN A 159 -11.63 2.18 -4.95
C ASN A 159 -11.71 2.30 -6.47
N VAL A 160 -12.71 1.65 -7.06
CA VAL A 160 -12.93 1.69 -8.52
C VAL A 160 -13.39 3.08 -8.96
N ASP A 161 -14.28 3.71 -8.18
CA ASP A 161 -14.76 5.07 -8.43
C ASP A 161 -14.18 6.01 -7.37
N CYS A 162 -13.51 7.08 -7.82
CA CYS A 162 -12.92 8.10 -6.97
C CYS A 162 -13.52 9.48 -7.26
N THR A 163 -13.51 10.34 -6.24
CA THR A 163 -13.72 11.78 -6.41
C THR A 163 -12.37 12.51 -6.47
N PRO A 164 -12.34 13.79 -6.92
CA PRO A 164 -11.11 14.58 -6.87
C PRO A 164 -10.48 14.66 -5.47
N GLU A 165 -11.32 14.74 -4.43
CA GLU A 165 -10.90 14.78 -3.03
C GLU A 165 -10.24 13.47 -2.59
N HIS A 166 -10.78 12.31 -3.04
CA HIS A 166 -10.13 11.02 -2.78
C HIS A 166 -8.72 10.98 -3.36
N LEU A 167 -8.51 11.43 -4.60
CA LEU A 167 -7.19 11.45 -5.23
C LEU A 167 -6.22 12.36 -4.47
N LEU A 168 -6.68 13.51 -3.97
CA LEU A 168 -5.86 14.35 -3.09
C LEU A 168 -5.53 13.66 -1.78
N GLN A 169 -6.50 13.01 -1.13
CA GLN A 169 -6.25 12.25 0.11
C GLN A 169 -5.21 11.14 -0.14
N PHE A 170 -5.29 10.44 -1.28
CA PHE A 170 -4.30 9.42 -1.66
C PHE A 170 -2.90 10.03 -1.84
N ALA A 171 -2.80 11.20 -2.47
CA ALA A 171 -1.54 11.93 -2.64
C ALA A 171 -0.89 12.26 -1.28
N VAL A 172 -1.68 12.75 -0.34
CA VAL A 172 -1.21 13.11 1.01
C VAL A 172 -0.79 11.87 1.80
N MET A 173 -1.60 10.80 1.75
CA MET A 173 -1.27 9.51 2.39
C MET A 173 0.00 8.88 1.80
N GLY A 174 0.13 8.90 0.46
CA GLY A 174 1.33 8.43 -0.24
C GLY A 174 2.58 9.20 0.16
N SER A 175 2.47 10.52 0.30
CA SER A 175 3.59 11.36 0.77
C SER A 175 4.03 11.00 2.18
N ALA A 176 3.09 10.71 3.08
CA ALA A 176 3.41 10.25 4.43
C ALA A 176 4.08 8.87 4.43
N LEU A 177 3.61 7.94 3.56
CA LEU A 177 4.19 6.61 3.41
C LEU A 177 5.64 6.67 2.95
N VAL A 178 5.92 7.42 1.88
CA VAL A 178 7.27 7.57 1.32
C VAL A 178 8.20 8.25 2.32
N ALA A 179 7.73 9.27 3.03
CA ALA A 179 8.51 9.90 4.08
C ALA A 179 8.86 8.93 5.24
N ALA A 180 7.91 8.10 5.65
CA ALA A 180 8.13 7.15 6.75
C ALA A 180 9.01 5.96 6.36
N VAL A 181 8.82 5.39 5.16
CA VAL A 181 9.48 4.14 4.75
C VAL A 181 10.80 4.40 4.01
N GLU A 182 10.90 5.51 3.27
CA GLU A 182 12.05 5.83 2.43
C GLU A 182 12.90 6.99 2.97
N GLY A 183 12.44 7.67 4.01
CA GLY A 183 13.13 8.83 4.59
C GLY A 183 13.12 10.09 3.69
N ARG A 184 12.24 10.15 2.68
CA ARG A 184 12.05 11.33 1.82
C ARG A 184 10.94 12.20 2.36
N GLU A 185 11.27 13.24 3.09
CA GLU A 185 10.27 14.07 3.76
C GLU A 185 9.35 14.83 2.80
N GLU A 186 9.84 15.23 1.61
CA GLU A 186 9.09 15.94 0.58
C GLU A 186 9.09 15.19 -0.75
N PRO A 187 8.44 14.02 -0.85
CA PRO A 187 8.40 13.27 -2.10
C PRO A 187 7.56 14.01 -3.15
N THR A 188 7.97 13.89 -4.41
CA THR A 188 7.24 14.44 -5.54
C THR A 188 6.04 13.57 -5.89
N VAL A 189 4.89 14.19 -6.17
CA VAL A 189 3.63 13.53 -6.51
C VAL A 189 3.21 13.88 -7.92
N GLY A 190 2.96 12.86 -8.76
CA GLY A 190 2.32 12.95 -10.06
C GLY A 190 0.88 12.44 -10.01
N LEU A 191 -0.01 13.07 -10.79
CA LEU A 191 -1.36 12.58 -11.02
C LEU A 191 -1.40 11.86 -12.37
N LEU A 192 -1.75 10.57 -12.37
CA LEU A 192 -1.81 9.77 -13.59
C LEU A 192 -2.87 10.30 -14.54
N ASN A 193 -2.49 10.52 -15.79
CA ASN A 193 -3.35 11.07 -16.82
C ASN A 193 -2.97 10.50 -18.20
N VAL A 194 -3.74 10.82 -19.23
CA VAL A 194 -3.51 10.46 -20.65
C VAL A 194 -2.50 11.35 -21.35
N GLY A 195 -1.91 12.32 -20.64
CA GLY A 195 -0.88 13.26 -21.10
C GLY A 195 -0.52 14.25 -20.01
N GLU A 196 0.65 14.89 -20.14
CA GLU A 196 1.17 15.82 -19.14
C GLU A 196 0.46 17.18 -19.12
N GLU A 197 -0.20 17.56 -20.26
CA GLU A 197 -0.82 18.87 -20.41
C GLU A 197 -2.03 19.06 -19.48
N ALA A 198 -2.18 20.23 -18.91
CA ALA A 198 -3.23 20.56 -17.94
C ALA A 198 -4.66 20.47 -18.51
N ILE A 199 -4.82 20.57 -19.84
CA ILE A 199 -6.11 20.49 -20.52
C ILE A 199 -6.59 19.06 -20.74
N LYS A 200 -5.71 18.07 -20.67
CA LYS A 200 -6.03 16.65 -20.90
C LYS A 200 -6.68 15.98 -19.69
N GLY A 201 -7.34 14.89 -19.95
CA GLY A 201 -8.04 14.09 -18.96
C GLY A 201 -9.49 14.47 -18.73
N SER A 202 -10.16 13.68 -17.91
CA SER A 202 -11.56 13.93 -17.52
C SER A 202 -11.67 15.15 -16.58
N GLU A 203 -12.87 15.68 -16.41
CA GLU A 203 -13.14 16.78 -15.47
C GLU A 203 -12.75 16.40 -14.03
N LEU A 204 -12.92 15.13 -13.66
CA LEU A 204 -12.47 14.59 -12.38
C LEU A 204 -10.95 14.80 -12.19
N ILE A 205 -10.15 14.41 -13.19
CA ILE A 205 -8.67 14.53 -13.13
C ILE A 205 -8.25 16.00 -13.11
N LYS A 206 -8.88 16.85 -13.92
CA LYS A 206 -8.59 18.31 -13.93
C LYS A 206 -8.86 18.91 -12.55
N ARG A 207 -10.01 18.57 -11.95
CA ARG A 207 -10.36 19.07 -10.62
C ARG A 207 -9.41 18.53 -9.54
N ALA A 208 -9.02 17.25 -9.60
CA ALA A 208 -8.02 16.69 -8.69
C ALA A 208 -6.67 17.42 -8.81
N ALA A 209 -6.23 17.71 -10.05
CA ALA A 209 -5.01 18.48 -10.29
C ALA A 209 -5.09 19.92 -9.72
N GLU A 210 -6.26 20.57 -9.76
CA GLU A 210 -6.48 21.88 -9.13
C GLU A 210 -6.32 21.81 -7.60
N LEU A 211 -6.95 20.81 -6.96
CA LEU A 211 -6.84 20.59 -5.52
C LEU A 211 -5.40 20.30 -5.10
N MET A 212 -4.67 19.48 -5.87
CA MET A 212 -3.27 19.16 -5.61
C MET A 212 -2.35 20.39 -5.81
N ARG A 213 -2.64 21.27 -6.79
CA ARG A 213 -1.92 22.55 -6.94
C ARG A 213 -2.18 23.49 -5.77
N ALA A 214 -3.41 23.57 -5.27
CA ALA A 214 -3.75 24.35 -4.09
C ALA A 214 -2.99 23.84 -2.85
N ALA A 215 -2.96 22.51 -2.64
CA ALA A 215 -2.19 21.89 -1.56
C ALA A 215 -0.67 22.12 -1.72
N HIS A 216 -0.15 22.11 -2.95
CA HIS A 216 1.24 22.46 -3.25
C HIS A 216 1.56 23.91 -2.88
N SER A 217 0.70 24.85 -3.29
CA SER A 217 0.88 26.27 -3.00
C SER A 217 0.82 26.59 -1.49
N ALA A 218 0.10 25.75 -0.74
CA ALA A 218 0.01 25.84 0.72
C ALA A 218 1.15 25.08 1.44
N GLY A 219 2.12 24.50 0.70
CA GLY A 219 3.24 23.74 1.28
C GLY A 219 2.88 22.38 1.88
N GLN A 220 1.70 21.83 1.55
CA GLN A 220 1.23 20.54 2.09
C GLN A 220 1.58 19.36 1.21
N LEU A 221 1.91 19.61 -0.06
CA LEU A 221 2.20 18.58 -1.05
C LEU A 221 3.23 19.11 -2.06
N ARG A 222 4.17 18.26 -2.48
CA ARG A 222 5.06 18.59 -3.59
C ARG A 222 4.50 18.03 -4.90
N PHE A 223 3.47 18.71 -5.44
CA PHE A 223 2.83 18.28 -6.67
C PHE A 223 3.66 18.61 -7.90
N HIS A 224 3.98 17.61 -8.72
CA HIS A 224 4.73 17.74 -9.97
C HIS A 224 3.81 18.19 -11.13
N GLY A 225 2.60 17.66 -11.18
CA GLY A 225 1.66 17.82 -12.27
C GLY A 225 1.11 16.48 -12.75
N ASN A 226 0.53 16.48 -13.95
CA ASN A 226 0.11 15.25 -14.62
C ASN A 226 1.32 14.44 -15.08
N VAL A 227 1.19 13.13 -15.04
CA VAL A 227 2.19 12.16 -15.52
C VAL A 227 1.51 11.05 -16.32
N GLU A 228 2.23 10.44 -17.25
CA GLU A 228 1.77 9.29 -18.03
C GLU A 228 2.20 7.96 -17.37
N GLY A 229 1.57 6.84 -17.77
CA GLY A 229 1.93 5.52 -17.26
C GLY A 229 3.39 5.14 -17.46
N SER A 230 4.04 5.66 -18.52
CA SER A 230 5.48 5.46 -18.76
C SER A 230 6.37 6.12 -17.72
N ASP A 231 5.91 7.19 -17.07
CA ASP A 231 6.67 7.96 -16.10
C ASP A 231 6.88 7.22 -14.79
N ILE A 232 5.99 6.28 -14.47
CA ILE A 232 6.15 5.36 -13.34
C ILE A 232 7.48 4.61 -13.46
N PHE A 233 7.74 4.04 -14.65
CA PHE A 233 8.97 3.28 -14.90
C PHE A 233 10.18 4.15 -15.22
N LYS A 234 9.98 5.41 -15.65
CA LYS A 234 11.06 6.41 -15.77
C LYS A 234 11.50 6.91 -14.39
N GLY A 235 10.61 6.86 -13.37
CA GLY A 235 10.84 7.47 -12.07
C GLY A 235 10.78 8.99 -12.13
N THR A 236 9.87 9.56 -12.94
CA THR A 236 9.69 11.01 -13.07
C THR A 236 9.29 11.64 -11.75
N THR A 237 8.43 10.95 -11.00
CA THR A 237 8.01 11.33 -9.65
C THR A 237 8.21 10.19 -8.67
N ASP A 238 8.26 10.49 -7.37
CA ASP A 238 8.39 9.48 -6.31
C ASP A 238 7.07 8.74 -6.09
N ILE A 239 5.95 9.43 -6.32
CA ILE A 239 4.59 8.92 -6.13
C ILE A 239 3.77 9.19 -7.38
N VAL A 240 2.93 8.24 -7.77
CA VAL A 240 1.90 8.41 -8.81
C VAL A 240 0.55 8.01 -8.23
N VAL A 241 -0.43 8.90 -8.38
CA VAL A 241 -1.80 8.72 -7.87
C VAL A 241 -2.75 8.47 -9.03
N CYS A 242 -3.64 7.50 -8.86
CA CYS A 242 -4.73 7.18 -9.78
C CYS A 242 -5.93 6.62 -8.99
N ASP A 243 -7.06 6.38 -9.68
CA ASP A 243 -8.14 5.56 -9.13
C ASP A 243 -7.76 4.08 -9.12
N GLY A 244 -8.49 3.29 -8.32
CA GLY A 244 -8.16 1.88 -8.14
C GLY A 244 -8.44 1.01 -9.38
N PHE A 245 -9.33 1.42 -10.28
CA PHE A 245 -9.54 0.67 -11.52
C PHE A 245 -8.31 0.78 -12.41
N VAL A 246 -7.86 1.99 -12.70
CA VAL A 246 -6.67 2.24 -13.50
C VAL A 246 -5.43 1.63 -12.84
N GLY A 247 -5.27 1.81 -11.54
CA GLY A 247 -4.14 1.26 -10.79
C GLY A 247 -4.10 -0.27 -10.78
N ASN A 248 -5.25 -0.94 -10.65
CA ASN A 248 -5.30 -2.40 -10.69
C ASN A 248 -4.99 -2.94 -12.10
N VAL A 249 -5.51 -2.28 -13.15
CA VAL A 249 -5.19 -2.64 -14.55
C VAL A 249 -3.68 -2.46 -14.79
N LEU A 250 -3.11 -1.33 -14.37
CA LEU A 250 -1.67 -1.06 -14.48
C LEU A 250 -0.84 -2.14 -13.79
N LEU A 251 -1.18 -2.48 -12.53
CA LEU A 251 -0.48 -3.51 -11.76
C LEU A 251 -0.53 -4.87 -12.47
N LYS A 252 -1.73 -5.33 -12.84
CA LYS A 252 -1.91 -6.64 -13.47
C LYS A 252 -1.27 -6.73 -14.87
N THR A 253 -1.32 -5.65 -15.63
CA THR A 253 -0.64 -5.58 -16.94
C THR A 253 0.87 -5.64 -16.78
N SER A 254 1.43 -4.92 -15.80
CA SER A 254 2.86 -4.92 -15.52
C SER A 254 3.35 -6.28 -15.01
N GLU A 255 2.60 -6.93 -14.10
CA GLU A 255 2.88 -8.29 -13.61
C GLU A 255 2.86 -9.31 -14.76
N GLY A 256 1.81 -9.25 -15.61
CA GLY A 256 1.67 -10.14 -16.76
C GLY A 256 2.79 -9.97 -17.78
N LEU A 257 3.14 -8.72 -18.11
CA LEU A 257 4.25 -8.41 -19.02
C LEU A 257 5.60 -8.93 -18.47
N ALA A 258 5.88 -8.69 -17.19
CA ALA A 258 7.12 -9.15 -16.57
C ALA A 258 7.23 -10.69 -16.57
N THR A 259 6.13 -11.38 -16.29
CA THR A 259 6.05 -12.85 -16.34
C THR A 259 6.32 -13.36 -17.76
N MET A 260 5.61 -12.84 -18.74
CA MET A 260 5.76 -13.21 -20.16
C MET A 260 7.20 -13.02 -20.66
N LEU A 261 7.82 -11.88 -20.37
CA LEU A 261 9.20 -11.61 -20.75
C LEU A 261 10.18 -12.59 -20.07
N GLY A 262 9.94 -12.92 -18.80
CA GLY A 262 10.72 -13.91 -18.07
C GLY A 262 10.61 -15.32 -18.69
N GLU A 263 9.42 -15.71 -19.14
CA GLU A 263 9.18 -16.99 -19.83
C GLU A 263 9.88 -17.03 -21.20
N PHE A 264 9.77 -15.99 -22.01
CA PHE A 264 10.46 -15.89 -23.29
C PHE A 264 11.98 -16.00 -23.15
N ILE A 265 12.55 -15.30 -22.19
CA ILE A 265 14.00 -15.38 -21.90
C ILE A 265 14.38 -16.82 -21.52
N ARG A 266 13.59 -17.47 -20.66
CA ARG A 266 13.83 -18.85 -20.25
C ARG A 266 13.73 -19.83 -21.41
N GLU A 267 12.71 -19.69 -22.26
CA GLU A 267 12.50 -20.52 -23.45
C GLU A 267 13.68 -20.42 -24.41
N GLU A 268 14.13 -19.23 -24.78
CA GLU A 268 15.24 -19.02 -25.69
C GLU A 268 16.56 -19.60 -25.14
N PHE A 269 16.85 -19.40 -23.86
CA PHE A 269 18.04 -20.01 -23.25
C PHE A 269 17.95 -21.53 -23.08
N SER A 270 16.75 -22.09 -23.08
CA SER A 270 16.54 -23.54 -22.95
C SER A 270 16.51 -24.31 -24.27
N ARG A 271 16.53 -23.61 -25.43
CA ARG A 271 16.24 -24.13 -26.76
C ARG A 271 17.22 -25.21 -27.23
N ASN A 272 18.50 -25.07 -26.95
CA ASN A 272 19.53 -26.05 -27.33
C ASN A 272 20.75 -25.95 -26.39
N TRP A 273 21.73 -26.87 -26.59
CA TRP A 273 22.89 -26.94 -25.71
C TRP A 273 23.80 -25.68 -25.81
N LEU A 274 23.88 -25.03 -26.98
CA LEU A 274 24.66 -23.81 -27.17
C LEU A 274 24.03 -22.64 -26.40
N THR A 275 22.71 -22.48 -26.46
CA THR A 275 22.01 -21.41 -25.71
C THR A 275 22.08 -21.67 -24.20
N LYS A 276 22.06 -22.94 -23.76
CA LYS A 276 22.27 -23.29 -22.34
C LYS A 276 23.70 -22.95 -21.89
N ALA A 277 24.72 -23.22 -22.71
CA ALA A 277 26.09 -22.83 -22.42
C ALA A 277 26.24 -21.30 -22.37
N ALA A 278 25.60 -20.58 -23.31
CA ALA A 278 25.57 -19.11 -23.31
C ALA A 278 24.88 -18.57 -22.04
N ALA A 279 23.80 -19.20 -21.58
CA ALA A 279 23.13 -18.84 -20.33
C ALA A 279 24.06 -18.94 -19.11
N LEU A 280 24.91 -19.99 -19.04
CA LEU A 280 25.87 -20.14 -17.95
C LEU A 280 26.88 -18.98 -17.92
N VAL A 281 27.38 -18.55 -19.08
CA VAL A 281 28.28 -17.39 -19.18
C VAL A 281 27.56 -16.10 -18.83
N ALA A 282 26.30 -15.94 -19.26
CA ALA A 282 25.50 -14.75 -19.00
C ALA A 282 24.91 -14.71 -17.58
N MET A 283 24.98 -15.81 -16.80
CA MET A 283 24.34 -15.94 -15.49
C MET A 283 24.62 -14.77 -14.53
N PRO A 284 25.84 -14.23 -14.40
CA PRO A 284 26.07 -13.07 -13.52
C PRO A 284 25.31 -11.81 -13.94
N VAL A 285 25.10 -11.62 -15.24
CA VAL A 285 24.34 -10.48 -15.79
C VAL A 285 22.85 -10.71 -15.57
N LEU A 286 22.35 -11.92 -15.89
CA LEU A 286 20.96 -12.31 -15.69
C LEU A 286 20.55 -12.22 -14.22
N ASN A 287 21.41 -12.65 -13.30
CA ASN A 287 21.13 -12.55 -11.87
C ASN A 287 21.06 -11.08 -11.40
N ARG A 288 21.94 -10.20 -11.88
CA ARG A 288 21.85 -8.76 -11.57
C ARG A 288 20.57 -8.14 -12.13
N PHE A 289 20.22 -8.47 -13.38
CA PHE A 289 18.96 -8.03 -13.97
C PHE A 289 17.75 -8.53 -13.18
N LYS A 290 17.71 -9.84 -12.86
CA LYS A 290 16.66 -10.43 -12.05
C LYS A 290 16.50 -9.73 -10.71
N MET A 291 17.60 -9.42 -10.01
CA MET A 291 17.54 -8.72 -8.73
C MET A 291 16.92 -7.31 -8.85
N ARG A 292 17.11 -6.61 -9.97
CA ARG A 292 16.52 -5.26 -10.17
C ARG A 292 15.03 -5.30 -10.44
N VAL A 293 14.54 -6.32 -11.15
CA VAL A 293 13.13 -6.44 -11.56
C VAL A 293 12.35 -7.45 -10.73
N ASP A 294 12.95 -8.05 -9.70
CA ASP A 294 12.31 -9.07 -8.86
C ASP A 294 11.17 -8.46 -8.02
N PRO A 295 9.90 -8.77 -8.35
CA PRO A 295 8.74 -8.18 -7.66
C PRO A 295 8.68 -8.60 -6.18
N ARG A 296 9.34 -9.69 -5.80
CA ARG A 296 9.37 -10.18 -4.42
C ARG A 296 10.01 -9.20 -3.47
N ARG A 297 10.99 -8.42 -3.93
CA ARG A 297 11.67 -7.37 -3.15
C ARG A 297 10.77 -6.19 -2.81
N TYR A 298 9.69 -6.02 -3.57
CA TYR A 298 8.75 -4.92 -3.45
C TYR A 298 7.42 -5.35 -2.82
N ASN A 299 7.36 -6.59 -2.33
CA ASN A 299 6.16 -7.15 -1.70
C ASN A 299 5.81 -6.40 -0.41
N GLY A 300 4.52 -6.32 -0.10
CA GLY A 300 4.00 -5.60 1.06
C GLY A 300 3.31 -4.30 0.68
N ALA A 301 2.11 -4.41 0.09
CA ALA A 301 1.25 -3.26 -0.18
C ALA A 301 0.64 -2.73 1.12
N ALA A 302 0.73 -1.42 1.35
CA ALA A 302 0.14 -0.78 2.52
C ALA A 302 -1.34 -0.44 2.27
N LEU A 303 -2.21 -0.79 3.22
CA LEU A 303 -3.59 -0.33 3.27
C LEU A 303 -3.61 0.98 4.07
N LEU A 304 -3.57 2.10 3.36
CA LEU A 304 -3.50 3.44 3.96
C LEU A 304 -4.88 3.98 4.29
N GLY A 305 -4.97 4.87 5.27
CA GLY A 305 -6.20 5.55 5.65
C GLY A 305 -7.05 4.83 6.69
N LEU A 306 -6.56 3.76 7.29
CA LEU A 306 -7.18 3.04 8.41
C LEU A 306 -6.59 3.49 9.75
N LYS A 307 -7.35 3.37 10.85
CA LYS A 307 -6.85 3.64 12.22
C LYS A 307 -5.88 2.58 12.74
N GLY A 308 -5.13 1.91 11.85
CA GLY A 308 -4.09 0.93 12.13
C GLY A 308 -3.36 0.55 10.86
N LEU A 309 -2.10 0.17 10.97
CA LEU A 309 -1.25 -0.19 9.83
C LEU A 309 -1.48 -1.63 9.41
N VAL A 310 -2.02 -1.85 8.21
CA VAL A 310 -2.22 -3.17 7.64
C VAL A 310 -1.44 -3.29 6.35
N PHE A 311 -0.66 -4.36 6.21
CA PHE A 311 0.14 -4.66 5.03
C PHE A 311 -0.33 -5.96 4.38
N LYS A 312 -0.54 -5.91 3.08
CA LYS A 312 -0.93 -7.04 2.25
C LYS A 312 0.29 -7.62 1.56
N SER A 313 0.63 -8.86 1.85
CA SER A 313 1.57 -9.64 1.04
C SER A 313 0.83 -10.28 -0.13
N HIS A 314 1.51 -10.53 -1.24
CA HIS A 314 0.95 -11.29 -2.37
C HIS A 314 0.53 -12.69 -1.92
N GLY A 315 -0.62 -13.22 -2.44
CA GLY A 315 -1.13 -14.54 -2.04
C GLY A 315 -0.17 -15.68 -2.36
N GLY A 316 0.44 -15.67 -3.54
CA GLY A 316 1.46 -16.63 -3.97
C GLY A 316 2.90 -16.27 -3.57
N ALA A 317 3.10 -15.41 -2.54
CA ALA A 317 4.43 -15.06 -2.06
C ALA A 317 5.21 -16.28 -1.55
N ASP A 318 6.50 -16.33 -1.84
CA ASP A 318 7.43 -17.22 -1.14
C ASP A 318 7.91 -16.61 0.20
N ALA A 319 8.71 -17.36 0.96
CA ALA A 319 9.18 -16.90 2.27
C ALA A 319 10.00 -15.60 2.19
N PHE A 320 10.79 -15.42 1.14
CA PHE A 320 11.54 -14.19 0.93
C PHE A 320 10.62 -12.99 0.68
N ALA A 321 9.62 -13.15 -0.18
CA ALA A 321 8.66 -12.09 -0.46
C ALA A 321 7.84 -11.73 0.79
N PHE A 322 7.38 -12.73 1.56
CA PHE A 322 6.62 -12.46 2.79
C PHE A 322 7.48 -11.74 3.84
N GLU A 323 8.77 -12.10 3.95
CA GLU A 323 9.73 -11.39 4.80
C GLU A 323 9.86 -9.90 4.43
N GLN A 324 9.86 -9.58 3.11
CA GLN A 324 9.89 -8.17 2.67
C GLN A 324 8.62 -7.42 3.09
N ALA A 325 7.46 -8.07 3.09
CA ALA A 325 6.24 -7.46 3.59
C ALA A 325 6.31 -7.17 5.10
N LEU A 326 6.91 -8.08 5.89
CA LEU A 326 7.17 -7.86 7.32
C LEU A 326 8.14 -6.69 7.53
N ALA A 327 9.22 -6.61 6.76
CA ALA A 327 10.20 -5.53 6.85
C ALA A 327 9.57 -4.16 6.54
N ARG A 328 8.73 -4.06 5.50
CA ARG A 328 8.01 -2.82 5.18
C ARG A 328 7.03 -2.41 6.29
N ALA A 329 6.29 -3.36 6.84
CA ALA A 329 5.39 -3.11 7.96
C ALA A 329 6.16 -2.63 9.20
N TYR A 330 7.33 -3.23 9.46
CA TYR A 330 8.23 -2.84 10.54
C TYR A 330 8.75 -1.42 10.35
N ASP A 331 9.27 -1.07 9.16
CA ASP A 331 9.80 0.26 8.87
C ASP A 331 8.70 1.33 8.99
N ALA A 332 7.51 1.06 8.49
CA ALA A 332 6.36 1.94 8.61
C ALA A 332 5.96 2.19 10.07
N ALA A 333 5.90 1.12 10.87
CA ALA A 333 5.58 1.20 12.29
C ALA A 333 6.68 1.94 13.08
N ARG A 334 7.94 1.60 12.85
CA ARG A 334 9.09 2.22 13.50
C ARG A 334 9.18 3.72 13.25
N ASN A 335 8.82 4.14 12.04
CA ASN A 335 8.86 5.54 11.62
C ASN A 335 7.51 6.27 11.80
N HIS A 336 6.60 5.72 12.63
CA HIS A 336 5.36 6.36 13.04
C HIS A 336 4.42 6.75 11.87
N LEU A 337 4.33 5.91 10.84
CA LEU A 337 3.52 6.20 9.64
C LEU A 337 2.09 6.65 9.97
N LEU A 338 1.42 5.99 10.92
CA LEU A 338 0.04 6.30 11.28
C LEU A 338 -0.13 7.75 11.76
N ALA A 339 0.76 8.22 12.65
CA ALA A 339 0.75 9.59 13.16
C ALA A 339 1.07 10.61 12.03
N ARG A 340 2.05 10.30 11.18
CA ARG A 340 2.42 11.15 10.03
C ARG A 340 1.26 11.30 9.04
N VAL A 341 0.52 10.22 8.76
CA VAL A 341 -0.68 10.30 7.90
C VAL A 341 -1.73 11.20 8.54
N GLN A 342 -2.04 11.01 9.82
CA GLN A 342 -3.05 11.81 10.52
C GLN A 342 -2.68 13.30 10.53
N GLU A 343 -1.43 13.62 10.82
CA GLU A 343 -0.93 15.02 10.83
C GLU A 343 -1.07 15.66 9.45
N ARG A 344 -0.60 15.00 8.39
CA ARG A 344 -0.65 15.53 7.02
C ARG A 344 -2.08 15.66 6.49
N ILE A 345 -2.96 14.70 6.78
CA ILE A 345 -4.39 14.77 6.39
C ILE A 345 -5.08 15.94 7.13
N SER A 346 -4.83 16.11 8.42
CA SER A 346 -5.40 17.22 9.19
C SER A 346 -4.96 18.58 8.64
N ALA A 347 -3.69 18.71 8.25
CA ALA A 347 -3.17 19.92 7.63
C ALA A 347 -3.79 20.19 6.25
N ALA A 348 -3.91 19.15 5.40
CA ALA A 348 -4.52 19.25 4.08
C ALA A 348 -6.01 19.60 4.16
N ALA A 349 -6.76 19.06 5.13
CA ALA A 349 -8.18 19.37 5.34
C ALA A 349 -8.43 20.85 5.67
N GLN A 350 -7.53 21.50 6.41
CA GLN A 350 -7.61 22.93 6.69
C GLN A 350 -7.50 23.78 5.42
N VAL A 351 -6.62 23.38 4.50
CA VAL A 351 -6.44 24.06 3.21
C VAL A 351 -7.67 23.87 2.32
N LEU A 352 -8.24 22.66 2.28
CA LEU A 352 -9.45 22.37 1.51
C LEU A 352 -10.66 23.16 2.04
N GLY A 353 -10.83 23.24 3.36
CA GLY A 353 -11.87 24.06 3.98
C GLY A 353 -11.74 25.53 3.60
N ALA A 354 -10.53 26.07 3.63
CA ALA A 354 -10.26 27.44 3.20
C ALA A 354 -10.50 27.66 1.70
N ALA A 355 -10.10 26.70 0.84
CA ALA A 355 -10.32 26.77 -0.60
C ALA A 355 -11.80 26.63 -1.00
N ALA A 356 -12.57 25.80 -0.30
CA ALA A 356 -14.02 25.67 -0.51
C ALA A 356 -14.79 26.94 -0.16
N LEU A 357 -14.32 27.69 0.83
CA LEU A 357 -14.89 29.00 1.22
C LEU A 357 -14.48 30.13 0.25
N ALA A 358 -13.41 29.96 -0.53
CA ALA A 358 -12.89 30.94 -1.46
C ALA A 358 -13.47 30.84 -2.88
N VAL A 359 -14.26 29.83 -3.19
CA VAL A 359 -14.95 29.72 -4.50
C VAL A 359 -16.17 30.63 -4.49
N PRO A 360 -16.23 31.69 -5.33
CA PRO A 360 -17.43 32.50 -5.44
C PRO A 360 -18.58 31.60 -5.92
N SER A 361 -19.69 31.61 -5.21
CA SER A 361 -20.92 30.97 -5.67
C SER A 361 -21.30 31.60 -7.03
N THR A 362 -21.05 30.87 -8.11
CA THR A 362 -21.56 31.26 -9.43
C THR A 362 -23.08 31.30 -9.31
N PRO A 363 -23.73 32.48 -9.55
CA PRO A 363 -25.17 32.54 -9.48
C PRO A 363 -25.76 31.56 -10.49
N ALA A 364 -26.69 30.74 -10.01
CA ALA A 364 -27.47 29.82 -10.87
C ALA A 364 -28.04 30.66 -12.03
N ALA A 365 -27.73 30.24 -13.26
CA ALA A 365 -28.31 30.82 -14.47
C ALA A 365 -29.83 30.78 -14.33
N ALA A 366 -30.48 31.94 -14.41
CA ALA A 366 -31.92 32.06 -14.42
C ALA A 366 -32.48 31.23 -15.58
N PRO A 367 -33.61 30.53 -15.39
CA PRO A 367 -34.25 29.80 -16.49
C PRO A 367 -34.63 30.78 -17.59
N SER A 368 -34.13 30.57 -18.79
CA SER A 368 -34.53 31.31 -19.96
C SER A 368 -36.03 31.03 -20.23
N GLU A 369 -36.84 32.08 -20.12
CA GLU A 369 -38.20 32.07 -20.60
C GLU A 369 -38.17 31.71 -22.09
N ALA A 370 -38.56 30.49 -22.43
CA ALA A 370 -38.82 30.10 -23.80
C ALA A 370 -40.14 30.81 -24.23
N GLN A 371 -40.00 31.70 -25.18
CA GLN A 371 -41.10 32.35 -25.88
C GLN A 371 -42.13 31.31 -26.39
N GLU A 372 -43.35 31.43 -25.87
CA GLU A 372 -44.56 31.11 -26.59
C GLU A 372 -44.72 32.11 -27.73
N ALA A 373 -44.67 31.66 -28.95
CA ALA A 373 -45.34 32.32 -30.07
C ALA A 373 -45.41 31.41 -31.32
N ALA A 374 -46.66 31.12 -31.72
CA ALA A 374 -47.19 30.71 -33.01
C ALA A 374 -46.98 29.28 -33.49
#